data_1afdf76526345a3c6a65565162789bb3
#
_entry.id   1afdf76526345a3c6a65565162789bb3
#
_cell.length_a   1.000
_cell.length_b   1.000
_cell.length_c   1.000
_cell.angle_alpha   90.00
_cell.angle_beta   90.00
_cell.angle_gamma   90.00
#
_symmetry.space_group_name_H-M   'P 1'
#
loop_
_entity.id
_entity.type
_entity.pdbx_description
1 polymer ?
#
loop_
_entity_poly.entity_id
_entity_poly.type
_entity_poly.pdbx_seq_one_letter_code
_entity_poly.pdbx_strand_id
1 'polypeptide(L)'
;ISGDFTTMPLNVAITITVIVALLMNRKETFAKKVEVFTKGAGHSNIILMMLIFILAGAFSTTAEKMGGVSSTVNLGLSLIPQNLIIVGLFIICMFVSISMGTSVGTVAAIAPVGFGFAQATDVPAALAMATVVGGAMFGDNLSMISDTTIAAVRTQKTKMSDKFKVNFKIVLPGAVSYTHL
;
A
#
# COMPACT_ATOMS: atom_id res chain seq x y z
N ILE A 1 -17.05 17.20 -12.73
CA ILE A 1 -16.08 16.46 -11.92
C ILE A 1 -14.76 16.58 -12.68
N SER A 2 -13.88 17.46 -12.21
CA SER A 2 -12.53 17.55 -12.75
C SER A 2 -11.86 16.20 -12.52
N GLY A 3 -11.37 15.53 -13.52
CA GLY A 3 -10.68 14.23 -13.37
C GLY A 3 -9.35 14.30 -12.62
N ASP A 4 -9.15 15.32 -11.80
CA ASP A 4 -7.94 15.57 -11.03
C ASP A 4 -8.18 15.19 -9.56
N PHE A 5 -7.66 14.04 -9.16
CA PHE A 5 -7.77 13.50 -7.80
C PHE A 5 -6.90 14.25 -6.78
N THR A 6 -6.06 15.18 -7.22
CA THR A 6 -5.11 15.92 -6.35
C THR A 6 -5.57 17.34 -6.02
N THR A 7 -6.78 17.74 -6.43
CA THR A 7 -7.33 19.08 -6.20
C THR A 7 -7.44 19.48 -4.73
N MET A 8 -7.53 18.50 -3.81
CA MET A 8 -7.53 18.76 -2.37
C MET A 8 -6.44 17.96 -1.66
N PRO A 9 -5.45 18.62 -1.06
CA PRO A 9 -4.44 17.93 -0.24
C PRO A 9 -5.08 17.11 0.87
N LEU A 10 -4.57 15.90 1.12
CA LEU A 10 -5.08 14.96 2.13
C LEU A 10 -5.20 15.62 3.51
N ASN A 11 -4.22 16.43 3.90
CA ASN A 11 -4.23 17.13 5.18
C ASN A 11 -5.43 18.08 5.32
N VAL A 12 -5.83 18.76 4.23
CA VAL A 12 -7.00 19.65 4.22
C VAL A 12 -8.28 18.82 4.38
N ALA A 13 -8.41 17.71 3.65
CA ALA A 13 -9.56 16.82 3.75
C ALA A 13 -9.71 16.26 5.17
N ILE A 14 -8.61 15.79 5.79
CA ILE A 14 -8.60 15.29 7.17
C ILE A 14 -9.00 16.38 8.15
N THR A 15 -8.45 17.59 8.02
CA THR A 15 -8.77 18.71 8.90
C THR A 15 -10.26 19.08 8.83
N ILE A 16 -10.83 19.17 7.63
CA ILE A 16 -12.26 19.41 7.44
C ILE A 16 -13.09 18.29 8.10
N THR A 17 -12.70 17.04 7.91
CA THR A 17 -13.39 15.88 8.50
C THR A 17 -13.39 15.95 10.03
N VAL A 18 -12.27 16.30 10.65
CA VAL A 18 -12.17 16.47 12.10
C VAL A 18 -13.07 17.62 12.58
N ILE A 19 -13.07 18.76 11.89
CA ILE A 19 -13.95 19.90 12.22
C ILE A 19 -15.42 19.46 12.13
N VAL A 20 -15.82 18.80 11.04
CA VAL A 20 -17.19 18.31 10.86
C VAL A 20 -17.56 17.35 11.97
N ALA A 21 -16.68 16.40 12.32
CA ALA A 21 -16.91 15.44 13.41
C ALA A 21 -17.13 16.14 14.75
N LEU A 22 -16.35 17.18 15.06
CA LEU A 22 -16.52 17.98 16.28
C LEU A 22 -17.80 18.82 16.28
N LEU A 23 -18.31 19.21 15.10
CA LEU A 23 -19.58 19.93 14.97
C LEU A 23 -20.80 19.01 15.02
N MET A 24 -20.63 17.71 14.77
CA MET A 24 -21.69 16.71 14.94
C MET A 24 -22.06 16.60 16.43
N ASN A 25 -23.19 15.94 16.71
CA ASN A 25 -23.69 15.76 18.07
C ASN A 25 -23.86 17.06 18.87
N ARG A 26 -24.76 17.91 18.41
CA ARG A 26 -25.03 19.23 19.01
C ARG A 26 -25.50 19.21 20.49
N LYS A 27 -25.81 18.02 21.02
CA LYS A 27 -26.24 17.86 22.42
C LYS A 27 -25.09 17.91 23.43
N GLU A 28 -23.86 17.68 22.97
CA GLU A 28 -22.68 17.65 23.82
C GLU A 28 -21.91 18.98 23.78
N THR A 29 -21.29 19.34 24.89
CA THR A 29 -20.42 20.51 24.97
C THR A 29 -19.14 20.30 24.19
N PHE A 30 -18.52 21.37 23.70
CA PHE A 30 -17.26 21.29 22.96
C PHE A 30 -16.15 20.63 23.79
N ALA A 31 -16.06 20.97 25.08
CA ALA A 31 -15.09 20.35 26.00
C ALA A 31 -15.27 18.82 26.08
N LYS A 32 -16.52 18.35 26.13
CA LYS A 32 -16.81 16.90 26.15
C LYS A 32 -16.42 16.22 24.85
N LYS A 33 -16.66 16.87 23.72
CA LYS A 33 -16.25 16.33 22.41
C LYS A 33 -14.74 16.20 22.28
N VAL A 34 -14.00 17.23 22.74
CA VAL A 34 -12.53 17.20 22.77
C VAL A 34 -12.03 16.09 23.69
N GLU A 35 -12.65 15.92 24.88
CA GLU A 35 -12.31 14.83 25.80
C GLU A 35 -12.50 13.44 25.15
N VAL A 36 -13.62 13.22 24.48
CA VAL A 36 -13.90 11.95 23.78
C VAL A 36 -12.92 11.73 22.64
N PHE A 37 -12.63 12.78 21.87
CA PHE A 37 -11.65 12.72 20.77
C PHE A 37 -10.25 12.36 21.29
N THR A 38 -9.77 13.02 22.33
CA THR A 38 -8.44 12.76 22.91
C THR A 38 -8.34 11.38 23.54
N LYS A 39 -9.38 10.90 24.22
CA LYS A 39 -9.45 9.52 24.73
C LYS A 39 -9.40 8.49 23.61
N GLY A 40 -10.10 8.76 22.50
CA GLY A 40 -10.03 7.91 21.31
C GLY A 40 -8.65 7.91 20.68
N ALA A 41 -8.06 9.07 20.47
CA ALA A 41 -6.73 9.22 19.89
C ALA A 41 -5.63 8.61 20.77
N GLY A 42 -5.78 8.70 22.09
CA GLY A 42 -4.85 8.11 23.07
C GLY A 42 -5.10 6.62 23.38
N HIS A 43 -6.03 5.97 22.68
CA HIS A 43 -6.28 4.55 22.89
C HIS A 43 -5.05 3.71 22.54
N SER A 44 -4.69 2.74 23.38
CA SER A 44 -3.46 1.95 23.24
C SER A 44 -3.27 1.33 21.85
N ASN A 45 -4.35 0.86 21.23
CA ASN A 45 -4.29 0.30 19.87
C ASN A 45 -3.95 1.37 18.82
N ILE A 46 -4.43 2.59 18.97
CA ILE A 46 -4.13 3.70 18.05
C ILE A 46 -2.65 4.10 18.17
N ILE A 47 -2.18 4.27 19.41
CA ILE A 47 -0.76 4.58 19.68
C ILE A 47 0.15 3.46 19.14
N LEU A 48 -0.22 2.20 19.35
CA LEU A 48 0.53 1.06 18.81
C LEU A 48 0.57 1.09 17.27
N MET A 49 -0.54 1.37 16.60
CA MET A 49 -0.58 1.52 15.15
C MET A 49 0.35 2.63 14.66
N MET A 50 0.33 3.80 15.31
CA MET A 50 1.21 4.93 14.96
C MET A 50 2.69 4.54 15.10
N LEU A 51 3.06 3.86 16.17
CA LEU A 51 4.44 3.37 16.37
C LEU A 51 4.84 2.38 15.27
N ILE A 52 3.97 1.43 14.93
CA ILE A 52 4.24 0.47 13.86
C ILE A 52 4.41 1.19 12.52
N PHE A 53 3.58 2.17 12.20
CA PHE A 53 3.70 2.94 10.95
C PHE A 53 5.02 3.71 10.87
N ILE A 54 5.45 4.35 11.97
CA ILE A 54 6.73 5.04 12.01
C ILE A 54 7.89 4.06 11.79
N LEU A 55 7.88 2.92 12.48
CA LEU A 55 8.94 1.90 12.35
C LEU A 55 8.94 1.24 10.96
N ALA A 56 7.77 0.91 10.42
CA ALA A 56 7.63 0.36 9.07
C ALA A 56 8.11 1.34 8.00
N GLY A 57 7.75 2.62 8.12
CA GLY A 57 8.24 3.68 7.22
C GLY A 57 9.75 3.86 7.30
N ALA A 58 10.32 3.85 8.49
CA ALA A 58 11.78 3.91 8.69
C ALA A 58 12.48 2.69 8.04
N PHE A 59 11.94 1.49 8.25
CA PHE A 59 12.45 0.26 7.62
C PHE A 59 12.40 0.34 6.10
N SER A 60 11.24 0.70 5.53
CA SER A 60 11.03 0.81 4.09
C SER A 60 12.00 1.80 3.46
N THR A 61 12.11 3.02 4.04
CA THR A 61 13.03 4.06 3.55
C THR A 61 14.50 3.62 3.65
N THR A 62 14.86 2.90 4.71
CA THR A 62 16.23 2.39 4.89
C THR A 62 16.54 1.33 3.84
N ALA A 63 15.64 0.36 3.66
CA ALA A 63 15.79 -0.70 2.66
C ALA A 63 15.93 -0.14 1.23
N GLU A 64 15.15 0.89 0.90
CA GLU A 64 15.24 1.60 -0.39
C GLU A 64 16.59 2.31 -0.56
N LYS A 65 17.01 3.10 0.43
CA LYS A 65 18.29 3.84 0.40
C LYS A 65 19.52 2.94 0.39
N MET A 66 19.43 1.75 0.98
CA MET A 66 20.48 0.71 0.92
C MET A 66 20.54 0.00 -0.45
N GLY A 67 19.66 0.34 -1.39
CA GLY A 67 19.58 -0.31 -2.69
C GLY A 67 18.90 -1.67 -2.68
N GLY A 68 18.22 -2.04 -1.59
CA GLY A 68 17.54 -3.33 -1.47
C GLY A 68 16.49 -3.55 -2.55
N VAL A 69 15.71 -2.51 -2.86
CA VAL A 69 14.72 -2.56 -3.95
C VAL A 69 15.40 -2.78 -5.30
N SER A 70 16.40 -1.95 -5.63
CA SER A 70 17.14 -2.05 -6.89
C SER A 70 17.82 -3.41 -7.05
N SER A 71 18.42 -3.94 -5.99
CA SER A 71 19.07 -5.26 -6.00
C SER A 71 18.05 -6.38 -6.24
N THR A 72 16.87 -6.32 -5.61
CA THR A 72 15.80 -7.30 -5.80
C THR A 72 15.26 -7.26 -7.23
N VAL A 73 15.04 -6.06 -7.76
CA VAL A 73 14.58 -5.88 -9.15
C VAL A 73 15.61 -6.43 -10.14
N ASN A 74 16.88 -6.05 -9.99
CA ASN A 74 17.95 -6.50 -10.90
C ASN A 74 18.12 -8.02 -10.86
N LEU A 75 18.12 -8.63 -9.67
CA LEU A 75 18.18 -10.07 -9.52
C LEU A 75 16.96 -10.74 -10.18
N GLY A 76 15.77 -10.25 -9.91
CA GLY A 76 14.54 -10.77 -10.50
C GLY A 76 14.57 -10.73 -12.03
N LEU A 77 14.92 -9.58 -12.60
CA LEU A 77 15.00 -9.41 -14.06
C LEU A 77 16.09 -10.31 -14.71
N SER A 78 17.18 -10.56 -14.01
CA SER A 78 18.25 -11.45 -14.51
C SER A 78 17.85 -12.92 -14.57
N LEU A 79 16.85 -13.33 -13.78
CA LEU A 79 16.39 -14.71 -13.68
C LEU A 79 15.18 -15.00 -14.59
N ILE A 80 14.52 -13.96 -15.11
CA ILE A 80 13.26 -14.11 -15.86
C ILE A 80 13.54 -14.11 -17.36
N PRO A 81 13.12 -15.16 -18.07
CA PRO A 81 13.15 -15.18 -19.54
C PRO A 81 12.27 -14.08 -20.14
N GLN A 82 12.66 -13.56 -21.31
CA GLN A 82 11.96 -12.45 -21.96
C GLN A 82 10.46 -12.73 -22.24
N ASN A 83 10.11 -13.95 -22.54
CA ASN A 83 8.72 -14.39 -22.78
C ASN A 83 7.84 -14.41 -21.51
N LEU A 84 8.44 -14.38 -20.31
CA LEU A 84 7.73 -14.38 -19.02
C LEU A 84 7.86 -13.07 -18.25
N ILE A 85 8.27 -12.02 -18.93
CA ILE A 85 8.68 -10.80 -18.24
C ILE A 85 7.52 -10.06 -17.55
N ILE A 86 6.33 -10.10 -18.11
CA ILE A 86 5.13 -9.51 -17.48
C ILE A 86 4.81 -10.26 -16.18
N VAL A 87 4.83 -11.59 -16.23
CA VAL A 87 4.62 -12.43 -15.04
C VAL A 87 5.73 -12.18 -14.02
N GLY A 88 6.96 -12.10 -14.47
CA GLY A 88 8.12 -11.82 -13.64
C GLY A 88 8.06 -10.45 -12.99
N LEU A 89 7.70 -9.42 -13.74
CA LEU A 89 7.53 -8.06 -13.22
C LEU A 89 6.44 -8.02 -12.14
N PHE A 90 5.32 -8.73 -12.36
CA PHE A 90 4.28 -8.88 -11.35
C PHE A 90 4.82 -9.52 -10.06
N ILE A 91 5.56 -10.63 -10.18
CA ILE A 91 6.14 -11.35 -9.04
C ILE A 91 7.14 -10.49 -8.29
N ILE A 92 8.01 -9.76 -9.00
CA ILE A 92 8.98 -8.83 -8.38
C ILE A 92 8.24 -7.74 -7.60
N CYS A 93 7.26 -7.08 -8.22
CA CYS A 93 6.48 -6.03 -7.56
C CYS A 93 5.74 -6.57 -6.33
N MET A 94 5.15 -7.76 -6.44
CA MET A 94 4.51 -8.46 -5.32
C MET A 94 5.49 -8.66 -4.16
N PHE A 95 6.68 -9.21 -4.46
CA PHE A 95 7.68 -9.53 -3.43
C PHE A 95 8.22 -8.28 -2.74
N VAL A 96 8.53 -7.24 -3.51
CA VAL A 96 8.98 -5.95 -2.99
C VAL A 96 7.89 -5.31 -2.13
N SER A 97 6.63 -5.35 -2.59
CA SER A 97 5.51 -4.76 -1.86
C SER A 97 5.21 -5.50 -0.55
N ILE A 98 5.29 -6.83 -0.53
CA ILE A 98 5.18 -7.61 0.71
C ILE A 98 6.26 -7.17 1.72
N SER A 99 7.49 -6.96 1.23
CA SER A 99 8.64 -6.62 2.05
C SER A 99 8.61 -5.18 2.55
N MET A 100 8.16 -4.23 1.71
CA MET A 100 8.06 -2.80 2.06
C MET A 100 6.79 -2.46 2.85
N GLY A 101 5.72 -3.23 2.68
CA GLY A 101 4.43 -2.98 3.31
C GLY A 101 3.68 -1.77 2.74
N THR A 102 3.97 -1.38 1.50
CA THR A 102 3.31 -0.26 0.83
C THR A 102 3.24 -0.45 -0.68
N SER A 103 2.03 -0.43 -1.23
CA SER A 103 1.82 -0.46 -2.68
C SER A 103 2.30 0.82 -3.36
N VAL A 104 2.02 1.98 -2.76
CA VAL A 104 2.41 3.29 -3.33
C VAL A 104 3.93 3.43 -3.40
N GLY A 105 4.65 3.08 -2.34
CA GLY A 105 6.11 3.08 -2.32
C GLY A 105 6.70 2.13 -3.35
N THR A 106 6.14 0.94 -3.48
CA THR A 106 6.57 -0.05 -4.48
C THR A 106 6.35 0.45 -5.91
N VAL A 107 5.18 1.03 -6.20
CA VAL A 107 4.91 1.62 -7.51
C VAL A 107 5.90 2.74 -7.80
N ALA A 108 6.13 3.65 -6.87
CA ALA A 108 7.08 4.76 -7.05
C ALA A 108 8.50 4.26 -7.36
N ALA A 109 8.94 3.19 -6.68
CA ALA A 109 10.27 2.63 -6.85
C ALA A 109 10.43 1.83 -8.16
N ILE A 110 9.40 1.08 -8.59
CA ILE A 110 9.53 0.12 -9.71
C ILE A 110 8.92 0.67 -11.01
N ALA A 111 8.03 1.66 -10.97
CA ALA A 111 7.43 2.24 -12.17
C ALA A 111 8.48 2.68 -13.22
N PRO A 112 9.59 3.37 -12.86
CA PRO A 112 10.62 3.74 -13.81
C PRO A 112 11.26 2.52 -14.51
N VAL A 113 11.44 1.41 -13.78
CA VAL A 113 11.97 0.15 -14.30
C VAL A 113 10.99 -0.48 -15.26
N GLY A 114 9.70 -0.58 -14.87
CA GLY A 114 8.62 -1.11 -15.71
C GLY A 114 8.46 -0.31 -17.00
N PHE A 115 8.56 1.01 -16.92
CA PHE A 115 8.47 1.89 -18.09
C PHE A 115 9.71 1.73 -18.99
N GLY A 116 10.93 1.73 -18.42
CA GLY A 116 12.17 1.50 -19.18
C GLY A 116 12.15 0.14 -19.87
N PHE A 117 11.57 -0.85 -19.22
CA PHE A 117 11.37 -2.18 -19.79
C PHE A 117 10.43 -2.16 -21.00
N ALA A 118 9.27 -1.49 -20.88
CA ALA A 118 8.33 -1.35 -21.98
C ALA A 118 8.95 -0.63 -23.21
N GLN A 119 9.88 0.31 -22.97
CA GLN A 119 10.60 0.98 -24.06
C GLN A 119 11.64 0.08 -24.76
N ALA A 120 12.18 -0.89 -24.05
CA ALA A 120 13.19 -1.82 -24.55
C ALA A 120 12.61 -3.08 -25.19
N THR A 121 11.29 -3.27 -25.12
CA THR A 121 10.57 -4.46 -25.60
C THR A 121 9.30 -4.05 -26.36
N ASP A 122 8.65 -5.02 -26.99
CA ASP A 122 7.35 -4.81 -27.68
C ASP A 122 6.15 -4.80 -26.71
N VAL A 123 6.40 -4.78 -25.38
CA VAL A 123 5.34 -4.75 -24.37
C VAL A 123 4.73 -3.33 -24.30
N PRO A 124 3.40 -3.19 -24.46
CA PRO A 124 2.76 -1.89 -24.30
C PRO A 124 3.04 -1.28 -22.91
N ALA A 125 3.44 -0.02 -22.85
CA ALA A 125 3.73 0.68 -21.59
C ALA A 125 2.55 0.62 -20.61
N ALA A 126 1.31 0.71 -21.11
CA ALA A 126 0.12 0.58 -20.28
C ALA A 126 0.03 -0.78 -19.59
N LEU A 127 0.39 -1.87 -20.28
CA LEU A 127 0.39 -3.22 -19.71
C LEU A 127 1.49 -3.38 -18.66
N ALA A 128 2.71 -2.90 -18.96
CA ALA A 128 3.82 -2.93 -18.01
C ALA A 128 3.47 -2.16 -16.73
N MET A 129 2.91 -0.96 -16.86
CA MET A 129 2.50 -0.14 -15.72
C MET A 129 1.33 -0.75 -14.93
N ALA A 130 0.33 -1.32 -15.62
CA ALA A 130 -0.76 -2.04 -14.97
C ALA A 130 -0.24 -3.24 -14.17
N THR A 131 0.77 -3.93 -14.71
CA THR A 131 1.43 -5.06 -14.03
C THR A 131 2.17 -4.62 -12.77
N VAL A 132 2.90 -3.49 -12.83
CA VAL A 132 3.58 -2.91 -11.66
C VAL A 132 2.57 -2.58 -10.57
N VAL A 133 1.50 -1.87 -10.92
CA VAL A 133 0.44 -1.49 -9.98
C VAL A 133 -0.26 -2.73 -9.41
N GLY A 134 -0.64 -3.67 -10.25
CA GLY A 134 -1.31 -4.91 -9.84
C GLY A 134 -0.46 -5.75 -8.90
N GLY A 135 0.82 -5.95 -9.22
CA GLY A 135 1.76 -6.68 -8.37
C GLY A 135 2.00 -5.98 -7.03
N ALA A 136 2.16 -4.65 -7.06
CA ALA A 136 2.34 -3.85 -5.85
C ALA A 136 1.11 -3.93 -4.93
N MET A 137 -0.08 -3.79 -5.46
CA MET A 137 -1.33 -3.90 -4.68
C MET A 137 -1.58 -5.32 -4.17
N PHE A 138 -1.26 -6.34 -4.97
CA PHE A 138 -1.35 -7.72 -4.55
C PHE A 138 -0.43 -8.00 -3.35
N GLY A 139 0.83 -7.57 -3.44
CA GLY A 139 1.81 -7.74 -2.37
C GLY A 139 1.43 -6.99 -1.10
N ASP A 140 0.96 -5.75 -1.22
CA ASP A 140 0.52 -4.93 -0.10
C ASP A 140 -0.65 -5.60 0.66
N ASN A 141 -1.61 -6.15 -0.06
CA ASN A 141 -2.72 -6.91 0.55
C ASN A 141 -2.27 -8.15 1.33
N LEU A 142 -1.13 -8.72 0.99
CA LEU A 142 -0.55 -9.88 1.67
C LEU A 142 0.57 -9.52 2.65
N SER A 143 0.95 -8.25 2.75
CA SER A 143 1.98 -7.81 3.70
C SER A 143 1.44 -7.75 5.13
N MET A 144 2.25 -8.26 6.06
CA MET A 144 1.95 -8.17 7.51
C MET A 144 2.29 -6.79 8.09
N ILE A 145 3.14 -6.05 7.41
CA ILE A 145 3.60 -4.72 7.85
C ILE A 145 2.89 -3.58 7.09
N SER A 146 1.95 -3.92 6.20
CA SER A 146 1.14 -2.93 5.49
C SER A 146 0.30 -2.10 6.47
N ASP A 147 0.34 -0.78 6.28
CA ASP A 147 -0.43 0.17 7.08
C ASP A 147 -1.94 -0.10 6.99
N THR A 148 -2.45 -0.35 5.79
CA THR A 148 -3.86 -0.67 5.54
C THR A 148 -4.26 -1.98 6.22
N THR A 149 -3.39 -3.00 6.17
CA THR A 149 -3.61 -4.29 6.83
C THR A 149 -3.63 -4.14 8.35
N ILE A 150 -2.67 -3.42 8.91
CA ILE A 150 -2.57 -3.18 10.35
C ILE A 150 -3.77 -2.38 10.84
N ALA A 151 -4.15 -1.32 10.11
CA ALA A 151 -5.32 -0.51 10.44
C ALA A 151 -6.60 -1.37 10.46
N ALA A 152 -6.84 -2.16 9.42
CA ALA A 152 -8.03 -3.02 9.33
C ALA A 152 -8.09 -4.04 10.48
N VAL A 153 -7.00 -4.76 10.73
CA VAL A 153 -6.97 -5.81 11.77
C VAL A 153 -7.13 -5.22 13.17
N ARG A 154 -6.46 -4.10 13.46
CA ARG A 154 -6.49 -3.47 14.80
C ARG A 154 -7.82 -2.80 15.11
N THR A 155 -8.39 -2.08 14.14
CA THR A 155 -9.68 -1.40 14.35
C THR A 155 -10.84 -2.39 14.47
N GLN A 156 -10.81 -3.48 13.70
CA GLN A 156 -11.85 -4.53 13.74
C GLN A 156 -11.60 -5.58 14.83
N LYS A 157 -10.50 -5.48 15.59
CA LYS A 157 -10.12 -6.44 16.65
C LYS A 157 -10.09 -7.89 16.16
N THR A 158 -9.66 -8.08 14.92
CA THR A 158 -9.53 -9.41 14.29
C THR A 158 -8.10 -9.95 14.42
N LYS A 159 -7.89 -11.21 14.02
CA LYS A 159 -6.56 -11.80 13.98
C LYS A 159 -5.92 -11.59 12.60
N MET A 160 -4.64 -11.27 12.58
CA MET A 160 -3.88 -11.12 11.34
C MET A 160 -3.95 -12.38 10.45
N SER A 161 -3.89 -13.58 11.06
CA SER A 161 -4.00 -14.85 10.34
C SER A 161 -5.32 -15.03 9.60
N ASP A 162 -6.42 -14.55 10.17
CA ASP A 162 -7.74 -14.68 9.57
C ASP A 162 -7.89 -13.70 8.39
N LYS A 163 -7.38 -12.48 8.54
CA LYS A 163 -7.30 -11.51 7.45
C LYS A 163 -6.50 -12.08 6.27
N PHE A 164 -5.36 -12.71 6.54
CA PHE A 164 -4.53 -13.31 5.50
C PHE A 164 -5.27 -14.39 4.70
N LYS A 165 -5.91 -15.33 5.40
CA LYS A 165 -6.66 -16.42 4.76
C LYS A 165 -7.77 -15.90 3.84
N VAL A 166 -8.47 -14.87 4.29
CA VAL A 166 -9.56 -14.26 3.52
C VAL A 166 -9.00 -13.48 2.33
N ASN A 167 -8.02 -12.60 2.57
CA ASN A 167 -7.42 -11.79 1.52
C ASN A 167 -6.78 -12.65 0.43
N PHE A 168 -6.06 -13.70 0.78
CA PHE A 168 -5.44 -14.58 -0.20
C PHE A 168 -6.48 -15.14 -1.19
N LYS A 169 -7.63 -15.57 -0.68
CA LYS A 169 -8.72 -16.06 -1.54
C LYS A 169 -9.33 -14.98 -2.43
N ILE A 170 -9.36 -13.73 -1.96
CA ILE A 170 -9.93 -12.60 -2.70
C ILE A 170 -8.96 -12.14 -3.80
N VAL A 171 -7.67 -12.03 -3.50
CA VAL A 171 -6.70 -11.46 -4.44
C VAL A 171 -6.16 -12.47 -5.43
N LEU A 172 -6.21 -13.77 -5.13
CA LEU A 172 -5.71 -14.82 -6.02
C LEU A 172 -6.35 -14.81 -7.41
N PRO A 173 -7.67 -14.66 -7.59
CA PRO A 173 -8.26 -14.54 -8.93
C PRO A 173 -7.74 -13.35 -9.73
N GLY A 174 -7.46 -12.22 -9.04
CA GLY A 174 -6.83 -11.06 -9.68
C GLY A 174 -5.43 -11.36 -10.21
N ALA A 175 -4.59 -12.02 -9.40
CA ALA A 175 -3.25 -12.43 -9.83
C ALA A 175 -3.28 -13.36 -11.04
N VAL A 176 -4.19 -14.34 -11.04
CA VAL A 176 -4.35 -15.27 -12.17
C VAL A 176 -4.77 -14.54 -13.44
N SER A 177 -5.67 -13.55 -13.35
CA SER A 177 -6.07 -12.73 -14.50
C SER A 177 -4.90 -11.96 -15.11
N TYR A 178 -3.99 -11.42 -14.29
CA TYR A 178 -2.79 -10.72 -14.78
C TYR A 178 -1.77 -11.63 -15.48
N THR A 179 -1.74 -12.91 -15.14
CA THR A 179 -0.79 -13.87 -15.72
C THR A 179 -1.29 -14.48 -17.03
N HIS A 180 -2.54 -14.23 -17.42
CA HIS A 180 -3.17 -14.76 -18.63
C HIS A 180 -3.48 -13.68 -19.69
N LEU A 181 -3.06 -12.43 -19.47
CA LEU A 181 -3.09 -11.35 -20.44
C LEU A 181 -1.80 -11.27 -21.23
#